data_39ee88ee329fedfa1519c7f1ee677a5a
#
_entry.id   39ee88ee329fedfa1519c7f1ee677a5a
#
_cell.length_a   1.000
_cell.length_b   1.000
_cell.length_c   1.000
_cell.angle_alpha   90.00
_cell.angle_beta   90.00
_cell.angle_gamma   90.00
#
_symmetry.space_group_name_H-M   'P 1'
#
loop_
_entity.id
_entity.type
_entity.pdbx_description
1 polymer ?
#
loop_
_entity_poly.entity_id
_entity_poly.type
_entity_poly.pdbx_seq_one_letter_code
_entity_poly.pdbx_strand_id
1 'polypeptide(L)'
;MSTYRIALANLPFPATPDQSVALAVDAIAHAGRERAGLICFPECYVPGYRAPGKAIPPPDPAFLERAWAAVAAAAAAADIAVVLGTERFVNGALRISTLVVNRDGTIAGMHDKLQLDPSEEPLFTAGDERRVFRAGALTFGLAICHEGWRYPETARWAARRGAQVVFVPHFHEAEPGSYRPTTFADPANTFHEKALLCRAAENTVWVAGVNVASEGSPTTSAVVCPDGSLHSFQPYGQAGLLLADLDLSLATGLLASRCRSQ
;
A
#
# COMPACT_ATOMS: atom_id res chain seq x y z
N MET A 1 -5.76 -15.13 21.19
CA MET A 1 -4.94 -14.21 20.36
C MET A 1 -5.78 -13.84 19.16
N SER A 2 -6.00 -12.57 18.89
CA SER A 2 -6.79 -12.16 17.71
C SER A 2 -5.84 -12.01 16.52
N THR A 3 -5.77 -13.06 15.73
CA THR A 3 -5.03 -13.05 14.46
C THR A 3 -5.88 -12.39 13.40
N TYR A 4 -5.29 -11.49 12.59
CA TYR A 4 -5.95 -10.84 11.47
C TYR A 4 -5.19 -11.14 10.18
N ARG A 5 -5.85 -11.79 9.22
CA ARG A 5 -5.22 -12.12 7.93
C ARG A 5 -5.32 -10.95 6.96
N ILE A 6 -4.18 -10.57 6.38
CA ILE A 6 -4.09 -9.61 5.28
C ILE A 6 -3.58 -10.26 4.01
N ALA A 7 -3.88 -9.64 2.87
CA ALA A 7 -3.32 -9.96 1.56
C ALA A 7 -2.63 -8.72 0.96
N LEU A 8 -1.44 -8.90 0.39
CA LEU A 8 -0.74 -7.87 -0.37
C LEU A 8 -0.71 -8.29 -1.84
N ALA A 9 -1.26 -7.44 -2.70
CA ALA A 9 -1.46 -7.74 -4.12
C ALA A 9 -0.21 -7.41 -4.94
N ASN A 10 0.78 -8.32 -4.95
CA ASN A 10 1.99 -8.18 -5.76
C ASN A 10 1.69 -8.59 -7.21
N LEU A 11 0.96 -7.74 -7.93
CA LEU A 11 0.44 -8.04 -9.28
C LEU A 11 1.33 -7.43 -10.37
N PRO A 12 1.29 -7.96 -11.61
CA PRO A 12 1.99 -7.34 -12.72
C PRO A 12 1.47 -5.93 -12.98
N PHE A 13 2.32 -5.07 -13.53
CA PHE A 13 1.89 -3.75 -13.99
C PHE A 13 0.85 -3.91 -15.11
N PRO A 14 -0.31 -3.24 -15.03
CA PRO A 14 -1.38 -3.42 -16.01
C PRO A 14 -1.01 -2.79 -17.37
N ALA A 15 -1.37 -3.46 -18.46
CA ALA A 15 -1.13 -2.95 -19.82
C ALA A 15 -2.14 -1.84 -20.20
N THR A 16 -3.33 -1.84 -19.58
CA THR A 16 -4.38 -0.83 -19.81
C THR A 16 -5.11 -0.50 -18.51
N PRO A 17 -5.77 0.67 -18.41
CA PRO A 17 -6.62 0.99 -17.26
C PRO A 17 -7.70 -0.08 -16.99
N ASP A 18 -8.38 -0.59 -18.03
CA ASP A 18 -9.41 -1.62 -17.85
C ASP A 18 -8.81 -2.94 -17.32
N GLN A 19 -7.60 -3.30 -17.76
CA GLN A 19 -6.89 -4.46 -17.23
C GLN A 19 -6.54 -4.27 -15.74
N SER A 20 -6.21 -3.06 -15.30
CA SER A 20 -5.92 -2.78 -13.89
C SER A 20 -7.14 -3.08 -13.01
N VAL A 21 -8.34 -2.74 -13.48
CA VAL A 21 -9.61 -3.03 -12.78
C VAL A 21 -9.88 -4.52 -12.77
N ALA A 22 -9.72 -5.22 -13.90
CA ALA A 22 -9.96 -6.66 -13.99
C ALA A 22 -9.03 -7.44 -13.05
N LEU A 23 -7.72 -7.14 -13.07
CA LEU A 23 -6.74 -7.76 -12.17
C LEU A 23 -7.03 -7.46 -10.69
N ALA A 24 -7.47 -6.24 -10.38
CA ALA A 24 -7.85 -5.88 -9.01
C ALA A 24 -9.07 -6.69 -8.53
N VAL A 25 -10.12 -6.79 -9.35
CA VAL A 25 -11.33 -7.56 -9.03
C VAL A 25 -11.01 -9.04 -8.82
N ASP A 26 -10.18 -9.64 -9.69
CA ASP A 26 -9.76 -11.04 -9.58
C ASP A 26 -8.95 -11.29 -8.30
N ALA A 27 -8.03 -10.36 -7.96
CA ALA A 27 -7.22 -10.44 -6.74
C ALA A 27 -8.09 -10.30 -5.46
N ILE A 28 -9.09 -9.42 -5.46
CA ILE A 28 -10.06 -9.28 -4.36
C ILE A 28 -10.82 -10.59 -4.15
N ALA A 29 -11.36 -11.17 -5.23
CA ALA A 29 -12.05 -12.44 -5.16
C ALA A 29 -11.14 -13.58 -4.67
N HIS A 30 -9.87 -13.60 -5.09
CA HIS A 30 -8.87 -14.57 -4.62
C HIS A 30 -8.60 -14.40 -3.12
N ALA A 31 -8.30 -13.17 -2.66
CA ALA A 31 -8.04 -12.89 -1.26
C ALA A 31 -9.24 -13.24 -0.35
N GLY A 32 -10.48 -13.03 -0.83
CA GLY A 32 -11.69 -13.46 -0.12
C GLY A 32 -11.76 -14.98 0.05
N ARG A 33 -11.43 -15.76 -0.99
CA ARG A 33 -11.35 -17.23 -0.90
C ARG A 33 -10.28 -17.70 0.11
N GLU A 34 -9.19 -16.95 0.22
CA GLU A 34 -8.13 -17.18 1.22
C GLU A 34 -8.49 -16.64 2.62
N ARG A 35 -9.71 -16.12 2.78
CA ARG A 35 -10.24 -15.58 4.05
C ARG A 35 -9.40 -14.42 4.61
N ALA A 36 -8.81 -13.61 3.75
CA ALA A 36 -8.19 -12.36 4.17
C ALA A 36 -9.27 -11.37 4.62
N GLY A 37 -9.01 -10.64 5.70
CA GLY A 37 -9.92 -9.58 6.18
C GLY A 37 -9.71 -8.26 5.43
N LEU A 38 -8.52 -8.09 4.80
CA LEU A 38 -8.16 -6.90 4.03
C LEU A 38 -7.16 -7.28 2.93
N ILE A 39 -7.32 -6.69 1.74
CA ILE A 39 -6.32 -6.70 0.66
C ILE A 39 -5.82 -5.29 0.38
N CYS A 40 -4.49 -5.14 0.20
CA CYS A 40 -3.85 -3.88 -0.17
C CYS A 40 -3.17 -4.00 -1.54
N PHE A 41 -3.37 -2.99 -2.39
CA PHE A 41 -2.80 -2.87 -3.73
C PHE A 41 -1.64 -1.87 -3.78
N PRO A 42 -0.76 -1.96 -4.80
CA PRO A 42 0.31 -0.99 -5.02
C PRO A 42 -0.19 0.44 -5.25
N GLU A 43 0.72 1.41 -5.18
CA GLU A 43 0.48 2.82 -5.50
C GLU A 43 -0.06 2.98 -6.93
N CYS A 44 -1.13 3.78 -7.08
CA CYS A 44 -1.79 4.05 -8.37
C CYS A 44 -1.99 2.81 -9.24
N TYR A 45 -2.28 1.65 -8.64
CA TYR A 45 -2.51 0.42 -9.38
C TYR A 45 -3.65 0.58 -10.41
N VAL A 46 -4.67 1.36 -10.06
CA VAL A 46 -5.75 1.79 -10.95
C VAL A 46 -5.67 3.30 -11.12
N PRO A 47 -5.48 3.80 -12.34
CA PRO A 47 -5.51 3.18 -13.68
C PRO A 47 -4.15 2.63 -14.15
N GLY A 48 -3.13 2.65 -13.34
CA GLY A 48 -1.72 2.43 -13.59
C GLY A 48 -0.90 3.65 -13.18
N TYR A 49 0.30 3.43 -12.59
CA TYR A 49 1.17 4.51 -12.15
C TYR A 49 1.79 5.23 -13.35
N ARG A 50 1.77 6.59 -13.34
CA ARG A 50 2.24 7.46 -14.43
C ARG A 50 3.76 7.67 -14.38
N ALA A 51 4.52 6.55 -14.35
CA ALA A 51 5.97 6.61 -14.37
C ALA A 51 6.52 6.99 -15.76
N PRO A 52 7.73 7.53 -15.85
CA PRO A 52 8.41 7.74 -17.11
C PRO A 52 8.44 6.44 -17.94
N GLY A 53 8.10 6.55 -19.23
CA GLY A 53 8.04 5.41 -20.15
C GLY A 53 6.76 4.56 -20.09
N LYS A 54 5.82 4.86 -19.19
CA LYS A 54 4.50 4.21 -19.15
C LYS A 54 3.48 4.97 -19.98
N ALA A 55 2.79 4.26 -20.87
CA ALA A 55 1.74 4.84 -21.72
C ALA A 55 0.38 4.78 -21.02
N ILE A 56 0.22 5.57 -19.95
CA ILE A 56 -1.07 5.70 -19.26
C ILE A 56 -1.87 6.83 -19.92
N PRO A 57 -3.14 6.59 -20.33
CA PRO A 57 -4.00 7.62 -20.91
C PRO A 57 -4.16 8.82 -19.97
N PRO A 58 -4.54 10.01 -20.47
CA PRO A 58 -4.85 11.15 -19.62
C PRO A 58 -5.82 10.76 -18.49
N PRO A 59 -5.75 11.43 -17.31
CA PRO A 59 -6.65 11.14 -16.21
C PRO A 59 -8.11 11.33 -16.61
N ASP A 60 -8.95 10.32 -16.36
CA ASP A 60 -10.38 10.30 -16.67
C ASP A 60 -11.21 10.08 -15.39
N PRO A 61 -11.86 11.14 -14.86
CA PRO A 61 -12.71 11.02 -13.67
C PRO A 61 -13.83 9.99 -13.81
N ALA A 62 -14.44 9.91 -14.99
CA ALA A 62 -15.55 8.98 -15.21
C ALA A 62 -15.07 7.52 -15.23
N PHE A 63 -13.87 7.27 -15.75
CA PHE A 63 -13.23 5.95 -15.62
C PHE A 63 -12.97 5.61 -14.15
N LEU A 64 -12.39 6.53 -13.38
CA LEU A 64 -12.06 6.31 -11.97
C LEU A 64 -13.30 5.98 -11.13
N GLU A 65 -14.40 6.71 -11.33
CA GLU A 65 -15.67 6.44 -10.63
C GLU A 65 -16.21 5.03 -10.96
N ARG A 66 -16.19 4.62 -12.22
CA ARG A 66 -16.59 3.25 -12.62
C ARG A 66 -15.66 2.19 -12.03
N ALA A 67 -14.37 2.44 -12.03
CA ALA A 67 -13.37 1.54 -11.46
C ALA A 67 -13.56 1.35 -9.95
N TRP A 68 -13.78 2.45 -9.21
CA TRP A 68 -14.06 2.39 -7.78
C TRP A 68 -15.36 1.65 -7.47
N ALA A 69 -16.40 1.86 -8.26
CA ALA A 69 -17.67 1.12 -8.12
C ALA A 69 -17.48 -0.38 -8.36
N ALA A 70 -16.68 -0.79 -9.35
CA ALA A 70 -16.38 -2.18 -9.62
C ALA A 70 -15.59 -2.83 -8.46
N VAL A 71 -14.59 -2.12 -7.92
CA VAL A 71 -13.82 -2.58 -6.76
C VAL A 71 -14.69 -2.67 -5.50
N ALA A 72 -15.59 -1.72 -5.29
CA ALA A 72 -16.53 -1.73 -4.17
C ALA A 72 -17.51 -2.93 -4.26
N ALA A 73 -18.02 -3.21 -5.44
CA ALA A 73 -18.85 -4.39 -5.67
C ALA A 73 -18.09 -5.71 -5.43
N ALA A 74 -16.82 -5.79 -5.88
CA ALA A 74 -15.96 -6.95 -5.63
C ALA A 74 -15.65 -7.13 -4.13
N ALA A 75 -15.40 -6.04 -3.41
CA ALA A 75 -15.19 -6.05 -1.96
C ALA A 75 -16.39 -6.64 -1.22
N ALA A 76 -17.61 -6.18 -1.56
CA ALA A 76 -18.85 -6.69 -0.99
C ALA A 76 -19.08 -8.17 -1.32
N ALA A 77 -18.86 -8.57 -2.58
CA ALA A 77 -19.06 -9.95 -3.02
C ALA A 77 -18.09 -10.94 -2.35
N ALA A 78 -16.86 -10.49 -2.05
CA ALA A 78 -15.81 -11.30 -1.41
C ALA A 78 -15.78 -11.15 0.12
N ASP A 79 -16.61 -10.30 0.71
CA ASP A 79 -16.65 -9.96 2.15
C ASP A 79 -15.27 -9.57 2.70
N ILE A 80 -14.55 -8.68 2.00
CA ILE A 80 -13.18 -8.26 2.33
C ILE A 80 -13.03 -6.74 2.22
N ALA A 81 -12.28 -6.12 3.15
CA ALA A 81 -11.91 -4.72 3.01
C ALA A 81 -10.81 -4.54 1.94
N VAL A 82 -10.83 -3.42 1.22
CA VAL A 82 -9.88 -3.13 0.15
C VAL A 82 -9.18 -1.81 0.39
N VAL A 83 -7.86 -1.79 0.20
CA VAL A 83 -6.99 -0.61 0.14
C VAL A 83 -6.43 -0.56 -1.29
N LEU A 84 -7.02 0.27 -2.14
CA LEU A 84 -6.68 0.38 -3.56
C LEU A 84 -5.83 1.62 -3.83
N GLY A 85 -4.60 1.43 -4.33
CA GLY A 85 -3.83 2.54 -4.90
C GLY A 85 -4.50 3.08 -6.17
N THR A 86 -4.78 4.37 -6.20
CA THR A 86 -5.47 5.05 -7.30
C THR A 86 -5.03 6.51 -7.42
N GLU A 87 -5.62 7.25 -8.33
CA GLU A 87 -5.52 8.70 -8.43
C GLU A 87 -6.90 9.33 -8.29
N ARG A 88 -6.98 10.62 -7.95
CA ARG A 88 -8.25 11.37 -7.93
C ARG A 88 -8.06 12.85 -8.22
N PHE A 89 -9.13 13.49 -8.62
CA PHE A 89 -9.18 14.96 -8.67
C PHE A 89 -9.75 15.54 -7.37
N VAL A 90 -9.07 16.56 -6.86
CA VAL A 90 -9.54 17.39 -5.74
C VAL A 90 -9.41 18.85 -6.14
N ASN A 91 -10.51 19.56 -6.25
CA ASN A 91 -10.54 20.97 -6.69
C ASN A 91 -9.79 21.21 -8.02
N GLY A 92 -9.91 20.27 -8.96
CA GLY A 92 -9.25 20.34 -10.27
C GLY A 92 -7.78 19.89 -10.30
N ALA A 93 -7.17 19.61 -9.16
CA ALA A 93 -5.81 19.09 -9.05
C ALA A 93 -5.81 17.57 -8.96
N LEU A 94 -4.89 16.91 -9.67
CA LEU A 94 -4.70 15.47 -9.63
C LEU A 94 -3.87 15.09 -8.40
N ARG A 95 -4.30 14.09 -7.65
CA ARG A 95 -3.60 13.56 -6.48
C ARG A 95 -3.36 12.06 -6.60
N ILE A 96 -2.22 11.59 -6.11
CA ILE A 96 -1.98 10.17 -5.82
C ILE A 96 -2.76 9.83 -4.56
N SER A 97 -3.59 8.80 -4.62
CA SER A 97 -4.55 8.50 -3.56
C SER A 97 -4.64 7.01 -3.28
N THR A 98 -5.15 6.68 -2.12
CA THR A 98 -5.57 5.33 -1.78
C THR A 98 -7.05 5.36 -1.40
N LEU A 99 -7.86 4.58 -2.13
CA LEU A 99 -9.27 4.36 -1.81
C LEU A 99 -9.37 3.24 -0.78
N VAL A 100 -10.14 3.47 0.28
CA VAL A 100 -10.47 2.45 1.29
C VAL A 100 -11.94 2.06 1.17
N VAL A 101 -12.19 0.77 0.96
CA VAL A 101 -13.52 0.18 0.84
C VAL A 101 -13.74 -0.80 1.98
N ASN A 102 -14.87 -0.71 2.63
CA ASN A 102 -15.32 -1.64 3.67
C ASN A 102 -15.75 -2.99 3.07
N ARG A 103 -15.86 -4.01 3.91
CA ARG A 103 -16.30 -5.36 3.53
C ARG A 103 -17.70 -5.43 2.91
N ASP A 104 -18.56 -4.48 3.22
CA ASP A 104 -19.91 -4.34 2.64
C ASP A 104 -19.93 -3.54 1.32
N GLY A 105 -18.77 -3.14 0.80
CA GLY A 105 -18.64 -2.33 -0.42
C GLY A 105 -18.84 -0.83 -0.20
N THR A 106 -19.11 -0.36 1.00
CA THR A 106 -19.18 1.08 1.26
C THR A 106 -17.79 1.71 1.24
N ILE A 107 -17.67 2.92 0.69
CA ILE A 107 -16.39 3.66 0.68
C ILE A 107 -16.17 4.26 2.06
N ALA A 108 -15.12 3.82 2.75
CA ALA A 108 -14.71 4.36 4.05
C ALA A 108 -14.04 5.73 3.93
N GLY A 109 -13.41 6.00 2.80
CA GLY A 109 -12.76 7.27 2.50
C GLY A 109 -11.56 7.12 1.58
N MET A 110 -10.80 8.21 1.45
CA MET A 110 -9.55 8.24 0.69
C MET A 110 -8.43 8.87 1.53
N HIS A 111 -7.20 8.48 1.24
CA HIS A 111 -5.98 9.10 1.76
C HIS A 111 -5.11 9.52 0.58
N ASP A 112 -4.75 10.79 0.52
CA ASP A 112 -3.88 11.34 -0.51
C ASP A 112 -2.43 11.31 -0.04
N LYS A 113 -1.49 11.06 -0.94
CA LYS A 113 -0.05 11.11 -0.67
C LYS A 113 0.35 12.52 -0.24
N LEU A 114 0.93 12.64 0.96
CA LEU A 114 1.31 13.94 1.51
C LEU A 114 2.72 14.38 1.08
N GLN A 115 3.61 13.41 0.86
CA GLN A 115 4.99 13.67 0.46
C GLN A 115 5.23 13.05 -0.91
N LEU A 116 5.15 13.88 -1.95
CA LEU A 116 5.42 13.46 -3.31
C LEU A 116 6.92 13.16 -3.50
N ASP A 117 7.23 12.23 -4.40
CA ASP A 117 8.56 12.18 -4.99
C ASP A 117 8.75 13.40 -5.89
N PRO A 118 9.95 14.01 -5.94
CA PRO A 118 10.19 15.17 -6.83
C PRO A 118 9.82 14.94 -8.28
N SER A 119 9.87 13.69 -8.77
CA SER A 119 9.45 13.34 -10.14
C SER A 119 7.93 13.39 -10.35
N GLU A 120 7.14 13.37 -9.29
CA GLU A 120 5.66 13.41 -9.32
C GLU A 120 5.11 14.84 -9.30
N GLU A 121 5.85 15.81 -8.74
CA GLU A 121 5.42 17.20 -8.55
C GLU A 121 4.94 17.91 -9.83
N PRO A 122 5.50 17.62 -11.04
CA PRO A 122 5.00 18.23 -12.25
C PRO A 122 3.55 17.85 -12.63
N LEU A 123 3.06 16.71 -12.12
CA LEU A 123 1.75 16.17 -12.49
C LEU A 123 0.78 16.14 -11.31
N PHE A 124 1.26 15.87 -10.11
CA PHE A 124 0.43 15.64 -8.94
C PHE A 124 0.55 16.77 -7.91
N THR A 125 -0.50 16.95 -7.14
CA THR A 125 -0.54 17.84 -5.98
C THR A 125 -0.59 17.01 -4.70
N ALA A 126 0.23 17.37 -3.72
CA ALA A 126 0.27 16.70 -2.41
C ALA A 126 -1.06 16.80 -1.68
N GLY A 127 -1.34 15.79 -0.88
CA GLY A 127 -2.42 15.80 0.11
C GLY A 127 -2.12 16.72 1.28
N ASP A 128 -3.15 16.95 2.09
CA ASP A 128 -3.11 17.89 3.23
C ASP A 128 -3.56 17.25 4.55
N GLU A 129 -4.08 16.02 4.52
CA GLU A 129 -4.65 15.35 5.68
C GLU A 129 -4.19 13.90 5.82
N ARG A 130 -3.76 13.52 7.03
CA ARG A 130 -3.51 12.12 7.40
C ARG A 130 -4.75 11.49 7.96
N ARG A 131 -4.94 10.19 7.70
CA ARG A 131 -6.09 9.42 8.18
C ARG A 131 -5.68 8.07 8.74
N VAL A 132 -6.44 7.59 9.73
CA VAL A 132 -6.47 6.19 10.14
C VAL A 132 -7.83 5.61 9.77
N PHE A 133 -7.83 4.32 9.41
CA PHE A 133 -9.01 3.59 8.99
C PHE A 133 -9.21 2.35 9.85
N ARG A 134 -10.39 1.73 9.73
CA ARG A 134 -10.70 0.47 10.42
C ARG A 134 -11.27 -0.55 9.44
N ALA A 135 -10.84 -1.81 9.60
CA ALA A 135 -11.40 -2.96 8.90
C ALA A 135 -11.64 -4.07 9.93
N GLY A 136 -12.87 -4.17 10.41
CA GLY A 136 -13.19 -5.07 11.53
C GLY A 136 -12.40 -4.71 12.80
N ALA A 137 -11.59 -5.66 13.28
CA ALA A 137 -10.73 -5.47 14.45
C ALA A 137 -9.45 -4.69 14.18
N LEU A 138 -9.05 -4.54 12.89
CA LEU A 138 -7.82 -3.88 12.50
C LEU A 138 -8.01 -2.37 12.41
N THR A 139 -7.16 -1.59 13.11
CA THR A 139 -6.95 -0.16 12.86
C THR A 139 -5.64 0.01 12.08
N PHE A 140 -5.65 0.79 10.99
CA PHE A 140 -4.48 0.93 10.14
C PHE A 140 -4.28 2.36 9.63
N GLY A 141 -3.04 2.68 9.30
CA GLY A 141 -2.64 3.90 8.62
C GLY A 141 -2.09 3.61 7.23
N LEU A 142 -1.91 4.67 6.46
CA LEU A 142 -1.38 4.65 5.11
C LEU A 142 -0.19 5.61 5.01
N ALA A 143 0.88 5.18 4.33
CA ALA A 143 2.03 6.02 4.01
C ALA A 143 2.50 5.65 2.60
N ILE A 144 2.12 6.44 1.59
CA ILE A 144 2.23 6.05 0.20
C ILE A 144 3.66 6.25 -0.31
N CYS A 145 4.34 5.16 -0.70
CA CYS A 145 5.60 5.13 -1.44
C CYS A 145 6.71 5.99 -0.79
N HIS A 146 7.16 7.04 -1.47
CA HIS A 146 8.16 8.00 -1.03
C HIS A 146 7.89 8.51 0.40
N GLU A 147 6.64 8.77 0.73
CA GLU A 147 6.21 9.17 2.06
C GLU A 147 6.57 8.13 3.13
N GLY A 148 6.29 6.85 2.88
CA GLY A 148 6.59 5.76 3.82
C GLY A 148 8.09 5.51 3.98
N TRP A 149 8.87 5.70 2.93
CA TRP A 149 10.30 5.42 2.94
C TRP A 149 11.14 6.57 3.52
N ARG A 150 10.85 7.80 3.12
CA ARG A 150 11.67 8.98 3.45
C ARG A 150 11.24 9.70 4.71
N TYR A 151 9.95 9.66 5.04
CA TYR A 151 9.36 10.50 6.08
C TYR A 151 8.74 9.63 7.18
N PRO A 152 9.34 9.60 8.40
CA PRO A 152 8.82 8.79 9.50
C PRO A 152 7.50 9.34 10.08
N GLU A 153 7.17 10.60 9.79
CA GLU A 153 6.09 11.35 10.44
C GLU A 153 4.72 10.69 10.23
N THR A 154 4.44 10.21 9.00
CA THR A 154 3.12 9.63 8.70
C THR A 154 2.91 8.31 9.42
N ALA A 155 3.92 7.42 9.42
CA ALA A 155 3.85 6.16 10.15
C ALA A 155 3.69 6.40 11.66
N ARG A 156 4.48 7.32 12.21
CA ARG A 156 4.40 7.70 13.64
C ARG A 156 3.08 8.33 13.99
N TRP A 157 2.57 9.21 13.13
CA TRP A 157 1.27 9.85 13.33
C TRP A 157 0.14 8.82 13.41
N ALA A 158 0.15 7.84 12.51
CA ALA A 158 -0.83 6.76 12.48
C ALA A 158 -0.72 5.84 13.72
N ALA A 159 0.50 5.41 14.07
CA ALA A 159 0.76 4.59 15.24
C ALA A 159 0.29 5.26 16.55
N ARG A 160 0.53 6.55 16.70
CA ARG A 160 0.05 7.35 17.86
C ARG A 160 -1.48 7.46 17.92
N ARG A 161 -2.20 7.15 16.84
CA ARG A 161 -3.66 7.11 16.76
C ARG A 161 -4.22 5.69 16.78
N GLY A 162 -3.40 4.73 17.22
CA GLY A 162 -3.81 3.35 17.44
C GLY A 162 -3.75 2.48 16.19
N ALA A 163 -3.08 2.93 15.11
CA ALA A 163 -2.83 2.05 13.98
C ALA A 163 -1.96 0.88 14.42
N GLN A 164 -2.43 -0.33 14.18
CA GLN A 164 -1.72 -1.58 14.44
C GLN A 164 -0.89 -2.00 13.22
N VAL A 165 -1.30 -1.56 12.03
CA VAL A 165 -0.59 -1.76 10.76
C VAL A 165 -0.44 -0.42 10.05
N VAL A 166 0.72 -0.16 9.46
CA VAL A 166 0.91 0.90 8.46
C VAL A 166 1.14 0.21 7.12
N PHE A 167 0.20 0.39 6.18
CA PHE A 167 0.42 -0.05 4.80
C PHE A 167 1.23 0.99 4.05
N VAL A 168 2.19 0.50 3.25
CA VAL A 168 3.04 1.32 2.39
C VAL A 168 2.87 0.86 0.94
N PRO A 169 1.75 1.26 0.27
CA PRO A 169 1.59 1.04 -1.16
C PRO A 169 2.68 1.80 -1.91
N HIS A 170 3.38 1.11 -2.82
CA HIS A 170 4.43 1.77 -3.58
C HIS A 170 4.53 1.21 -5.01
N PHE A 171 5.19 1.96 -5.87
CA PHE A 171 5.59 1.58 -7.21
C PHE A 171 7.10 1.71 -7.33
N HIS A 172 7.79 0.60 -7.55
CA HIS A 172 9.23 0.61 -7.71
C HIS A 172 9.64 -0.50 -8.69
N GLU A 173 10.05 -0.10 -9.87
CA GLU A 173 10.55 -1.00 -10.92
C GLU A 173 12.08 -1.00 -10.99
N ALA A 174 12.62 -1.96 -11.74
CA ALA A 174 14.04 -2.03 -12.00
C ALA A 174 14.49 -0.86 -12.87
N GLU A 175 15.56 -0.22 -12.46
CA GLU A 175 16.30 0.72 -13.32
C GLU A 175 17.44 -0.02 -14.06
N PRO A 176 17.79 0.39 -15.28
CA PRO A 176 18.90 -0.21 -16.01
C PRO A 176 20.20 -0.19 -15.19
N GLY A 177 20.81 -1.36 -14.99
CA GLY A 177 22.05 -1.49 -14.23
C GLY A 177 21.89 -1.47 -12.69
N SER A 178 20.65 -1.39 -12.16
CA SER A 178 20.42 -1.48 -10.72
C SER A 178 20.74 -2.86 -10.15
N TYR A 179 21.07 -2.88 -8.85
CA TYR A 179 21.27 -4.11 -8.11
C TYR A 179 19.97 -4.95 -8.09
N ARG A 180 20.12 -6.25 -8.26
CA ARG A 180 18.98 -7.21 -8.22
C ARG A 180 19.02 -8.00 -6.92
N PRO A 181 18.24 -7.64 -5.91
CA PRO A 181 18.23 -8.35 -4.64
C PRO A 181 17.57 -9.72 -4.78
N THR A 182 18.05 -10.66 -3.94
CA THR A 182 17.41 -11.97 -3.76
C THR A 182 16.96 -12.16 -2.31
N THR A 183 17.42 -11.28 -1.43
CA THR A 183 17.13 -11.29 0.01
C THR A 183 16.54 -9.94 0.40
N PHE A 184 15.48 -9.97 1.20
CA PHE A 184 14.84 -8.75 1.67
C PHE A 184 15.79 -7.91 2.53
N ALA A 185 15.81 -6.61 2.31
CA ALA A 185 16.68 -5.63 2.96
C ALA A 185 18.18 -5.93 2.84
N ASP A 186 18.59 -6.55 1.71
CA ASP A 186 19.99 -6.83 1.41
C ASP A 186 20.87 -5.60 1.66
N PRO A 187 22.01 -5.72 2.40
CA PRO A 187 22.93 -4.60 2.63
C PRO A 187 23.41 -3.89 1.36
N ALA A 188 23.59 -4.63 0.26
CA ALA A 188 24.02 -4.09 -1.02
C ALA A 188 22.91 -3.36 -1.80
N ASN A 189 21.65 -3.58 -1.44
CA ASN A 189 20.50 -2.98 -2.08
C ASN A 189 20.24 -1.55 -1.58
N THR A 190 19.30 -0.84 -2.22
CA THR A 190 18.83 0.49 -1.81
C THR A 190 18.26 0.49 -0.39
N PHE A 191 18.01 1.68 0.17
CA PHE A 191 17.52 1.82 1.56
C PHE A 191 16.03 1.51 1.74
N HIS A 192 15.24 1.40 0.66
CA HIS A 192 13.77 1.38 0.71
C HIS A 192 13.19 0.28 1.61
N GLU A 193 13.67 -0.97 1.45
CA GLU A 193 13.20 -2.08 2.30
C GLU A 193 13.68 -1.95 3.74
N LYS A 194 14.91 -1.43 3.93
CA LYS A 194 15.45 -1.11 5.26
C LYS A 194 14.62 -0.06 5.98
N ALA A 195 14.06 0.90 5.22
CA ALA A 195 13.14 1.89 5.77
C ALA A 195 11.86 1.24 6.33
N LEU A 196 11.30 0.21 5.68
CA LEU A 196 10.14 -0.51 6.21
C LEU A 196 10.45 -1.17 7.56
N LEU A 197 11.64 -1.78 7.70
CA LEU A 197 12.10 -2.35 8.99
C LEU A 197 12.16 -1.26 10.08
N CYS A 198 12.74 -0.11 9.74
CA CYS A 198 12.83 1.03 10.67
C CYS A 198 11.43 1.55 11.05
N ARG A 199 10.50 1.70 10.08
CA ARG A 199 9.14 2.19 10.36
C ARG A 199 8.39 1.28 11.33
N ALA A 200 8.57 -0.03 11.23
CA ALA A 200 7.99 -0.98 12.17
C ALA A 200 8.62 -0.85 13.57
N ALA A 201 9.94 -0.96 13.66
CA ALA A 201 10.67 -0.96 14.93
C ALA A 201 10.50 0.34 15.73
N GLU A 202 10.64 1.51 15.08
CA GLU A 202 10.56 2.82 15.73
C GLU A 202 9.16 3.20 16.23
N ASN A 203 8.13 2.47 15.78
CA ASN A 203 6.73 2.71 16.15
C ASN A 203 6.10 1.55 16.91
N THR A 204 6.74 0.37 16.96
CA THR A 204 6.20 -0.89 17.51
C THR A 204 4.81 -1.24 16.94
N VAL A 205 4.71 -1.20 15.61
CA VAL A 205 3.53 -1.58 14.81
C VAL A 205 3.95 -2.45 13.62
N TRP A 206 3.02 -3.22 13.06
CA TRP A 206 3.25 -3.90 11.81
C TRP A 206 3.43 -2.92 10.65
N VAL A 207 4.30 -3.24 9.71
CA VAL A 207 4.42 -2.50 8.44
C VAL A 207 4.26 -3.47 7.28
N ALA A 208 3.42 -3.12 6.32
CA ALA A 208 3.12 -3.94 5.16
C ALA A 208 3.36 -3.14 3.87
N GLY A 209 4.50 -3.37 3.22
CA GLY A 209 4.85 -2.77 1.92
C GLY A 209 4.24 -3.56 0.77
N VAL A 210 3.67 -2.87 -0.22
CA VAL A 210 3.04 -3.50 -1.39
C VAL A 210 3.59 -2.90 -2.67
N ASN A 211 4.22 -3.74 -3.51
CA ASN A 211 4.76 -3.34 -4.81
C ASN A 211 4.11 -4.10 -5.96
N VAL A 212 4.29 -3.60 -7.18
CA VAL A 212 4.02 -4.35 -8.40
C VAL A 212 5.04 -5.48 -8.59
N ALA A 213 4.63 -6.58 -9.21
CA ALA A 213 5.54 -7.63 -9.64
C ALA A 213 6.31 -7.15 -10.88
N SER A 214 7.57 -6.81 -10.69
CA SER A 214 8.47 -6.36 -11.76
C SER A 214 9.80 -7.10 -11.67
N GLU A 215 10.22 -7.72 -12.78
CA GLU A 215 11.51 -8.42 -12.82
C GLU A 215 12.67 -7.44 -12.54
N GLY A 216 13.56 -7.83 -11.63
CA GLY A 216 14.71 -7.02 -11.23
C GLY A 216 14.37 -5.80 -10.38
N SER A 217 13.12 -5.64 -9.94
CA SER A 217 12.77 -4.58 -8.99
C SER A 217 13.66 -4.60 -7.75
N PRO A 218 14.10 -3.43 -7.26
CA PRO A 218 14.90 -3.36 -6.04
C PRO A 218 14.06 -3.52 -4.76
N THR A 219 12.74 -3.61 -4.87
CA THR A 219 11.82 -3.85 -3.74
C THR A 219 10.77 -4.88 -4.10
N THR A 220 10.22 -5.53 -3.09
CA THR A 220 9.09 -6.45 -3.22
C THR A 220 8.05 -6.21 -2.14
N SER A 221 6.88 -6.85 -2.27
CA SER A 221 5.86 -6.81 -1.21
C SER A 221 6.34 -7.60 0.01
N ALA A 222 6.18 -7.02 1.19
CA ALA A 222 6.68 -7.63 2.43
C ALA A 222 5.86 -7.20 3.65
N VAL A 223 5.89 -8.03 4.67
CA VAL A 223 5.34 -7.77 6.00
C VAL A 223 6.47 -7.77 7.02
N VAL A 224 6.51 -6.73 7.85
CA VAL A 224 7.51 -6.50 8.88
C VAL A 224 6.85 -6.51 10.26
N CYS A 225 7.45 -7.26 11.19
CA CYS A 225 6.99 -7.36 12.58
C CYS A 225 7.20 -6.04 13.35
N PRO A 226 6.43 -5.80 14.44
CA PRO A 226 6.57 -4.60 15.27
C PRO A 226 7.93 -4.38 15.91
N ASP A 227 8.77 -5.39 16.00
CA ASP A 227 10.16 -5.31 16.46
C ASP A 227 11.17 -4.95 15.35
N GLY A 228 10.70 -4.83 14.10
CA GLY A 228 11.52 -4.56 12.92
C GLY A 228 12.08 -5.81 12.25
N SER A 229 11.78 -7.02 12.74
CA SER A 229 12.16 -8.25 12.04
C SER A 229 11.26 -8.50 10.83
N LEU A 230 11.80 -9.17 9.81
CA LEU A 230 11.03 -9.59 8.65
C LEU A 230 10.07 -10.72 9.03
N HIS A 231 8.78 -10.58 8.75
CA HIS A 231 7.78 -11.64 8.87
C HIS A 231 7.75 -12.50 7.59
N SER A 232 7.52 -11.89 6.45
CA SER A 232 7.45 -12.57 5.14
C SER A 232 7.60 -11.58 4.00
N PHE A 233 7.99 -12.08 2.83
CA PHE A 233 8.06 -11.28 1.60
C PHE A 233 7.70 -12.12 0.38
N GLN A 234 7.22 -11.47 -0.67
CA GLN A 234 6.95 -12.08 -1.97
C GLN A 234 8.29 -12.23 -2.72
N PRO A 235 8.59 -13.38 -3.34
CA PRO A 235 9.79 -13.50 -4.16
C PRO A 235 9.86 -12.41 -5.24
N TYR A 236 11.04 -11.83 -5.42
CA TYR A 236 11.24 -10.72 -6.35
C TYR A 236 10.79 -11.07 -7.77
N GLY A 237 10.06 -10.16 -8.40
CA GLY A 237 9.53 -10.33 -9.77
C GLY A 237 8.37 -11.31 -9.93
N GLN A 238 7.99 -12.04 -8.89
CA GLN A 238 6.92 -13.04 -8.97
C GLN A 238 5.57 -12.43 -8.61
N ALA A 239 4.62 -12.52 -9.53
CA ALA A 239 3.24 -12.12 -9.28
C ALA A 239 2.53 -13.10 -8.31
N GLY A 240 1.64 -12.56 -7.48
CA GLY A 240 0.82 -13.35 -6.56
C GLY A 240 0.27 -12.53 -5.41
N LEU A 241 -0.41 -13.20 -4.49
CA LEU A 241 -0.82 -12.62 -3.22
C LEU A 241 0.13 -13.07 -2.11
N LEU A 242 0.74 -12.11 -1.42
CA LEU A 242 1.41 -12.40 -0.16
C LEU A 242 0.38 -12.38 0.97
N LEU A 243 0.09 -13.55 1.53
CA LEU A 243 -0.81 -13.70 2.66
C LEU A 243 -0.03 -13.68 3.97
N ALA A 244 -0.52 -12.97 4.98
CA ALA A 244 0.09 -12.92 6.30
C ALA A 244 -0.97 -12.88 7.40
N ASP A 245 -0.73 -13.67 8.43
CA ASP A 245 -1.54 -13.72 9.66
C ASP A 245 -0.86 -12.88 10.75
N LEU A 246 -1.45 -11.73 11.10
CA LEU A 246 -0.88 -10.77 12.03
C LEU A 246 -1.46 -10.96 13.43
N ASP A 247 -0.61 -11.20 14.43
CA ASP A 247 -1.03 -11.07 15.83
C ASP A 247 -1.09 -9.58 16.19
N LEU A 248 -2.30 -9.04 16.21
CA LEU A 248 -2.53 -7.61 16.47
C LEU A 248 -2.09 -7.18 17.89
N SER A 249 -1.94 -8.12 18.84
CA SER A 249 -1.50 -7.82 20.19
C SER A 249 -0.02 -7.40 20.26
N LEU A 250 0.78 -7.78 19.27
CA LEU A 250 2.18 -7.37 19.16
C LEU A 250 2.35 -5.90 18.75
N ALA A 251 1.35 -5.32 18.10
CA ALA A 251 1.34 -3.92 17.67
C ALA A 251 0.97 -2.99 18.82
N THR A 252 1.87 -2.83 19.77
CA THR A 252 1.61 -2.06 21.01
C THR A 252 1.62 -0.56 20.82
N GLY A 253 2.23 -0.04 19.75
CA GLY A 253 2.45 1.40 19.55
C GLY A 253 3.33 2.05 20.61
N LEU A 254 4.03 1.25 21.44
CA LEU A 254 4.74 1.71 22.62
C LEU A 254 5.77 2.80 22.30
N LEU A 255 6.63 2.59 21.32
CA LEU A 255 7.68 3.56 21.00
C LEU A 255 7.11 4.80 20.32
N ALA A 256 6.07 4.65 19.50
CA ALA A 256 5.37 5.81 18.94
C ALA A 256 4.74 6.70 20.02
N SER A 257 4.11 6.10 21.04
CA SER A 257 3.46 6.83 22.13
C SER A 257 4.46 7.56 23.06
N ARG A 258 5.69 7.06 23.17
CA ARG A 258 6.78 7.65 23.98
C ARG A 258 7.48 8.81 23.29
N CYS A 259 7.29 8.97 21.97
CA CYS A 259 7.86 10.11 21.25
C CYS A 259 7.24 11.42 21.76
N ARG A 260 8.06 12.28 22.37
CA ARG A 260 7.60 13.60 22.85
C ARG A 260 7.31 14.48 21.63
N SER A 261 6.11 15.06 21.58
CA SER A 261 5.84 16.19 20.67
C SER A 261 6.63 17.41 21.16
N GLN A 262 7.38 18.02 20.27
CA GLN A 262 7.91 19.37 20.52
C GLN A 262 6.79 20.37 20.43
#